data_ba8a670afa020e90439cdc2a1642111b
#
_entry.id   ba8a670afa020e90439cdc2a1642111b
#
_cell.length_a   1.000
_cell.length_b   1.000
_cell.length_c   1.000
_cell.angle_alpha   90.00
_cell.angle_beta   90.00
_cell.angle_gamma   90.00
#
_symmetry.space_group_name_H-M   'P 1'
#
loop_
_entity.id
_entity.type
_entity.pdbx_description
1 polymer ?
#
loop_
_entity_poly.entity_id
_entity_poly.type
_entity_poly.pdbx_seq_one_letter_code
_entity_poly.pdbx_strand_id
1 'polypeptide(L)'
;MACVSEAIGLALPYSAGTPAPYEERDKYAKESGKMVMQLLKKQIKPRDIVTRKALENAATIVAATGGSTNAGLHLPAIANEAGIKFDLMDVAKIFKRTPYLADLKPGGKYVAKDMWLAG
;
A
#
# COMPACT_ATOMS: atom_id res chain seq x y z
N MET A 1 3.89 -4.94 -0.77
CA MET A 1 3.54 -3.90 -1.78
C MET A 1 2.04 -3.76 -2.02
N ALA A 2 1.21 -4.80 -1.93
CA ALA A 2 -0.24 -4.65 -2.07
C ALA A 2 -0.83 -3.63 -1.07
N CYS A 3 -0.51 -3.78 0.22
CA CYS A 3 -0.94 -2.81 1.26
C CYS A 3 -0.42 -1.38 1.01
N VAL A 4 0.76 -1.24 0.40
CA VAL A 4 1.30 0.07 -0.02
C VAL A 4 0.41 0.72 -1.08
N SER A 5 0.02 -0.03 -2.11
CA SER A 5 -0.87 0.48 -3.17
C SER A 5 -2.22 0.91 -2.62
N GLU A 6 -2.76 0.16 -1.67
CA GLU A 6 -4.02 0.51 -1.01
C GLU A 6 -3.88 1.76 -0.13
N ALA A 7 -2.80 1.84 0.68
CA ALA A 7 -2.55 2.99 1.55
C ALA A 7 -2.26 4.29 0.79
N ILE A 8 -1.69 4.20 -0.42
CA ILE A 8 -1.53 5.35 -1.32
C ILE A 8 -2.88 5.79 -1.92
N GLY A 9 -3.84 4.87 -2.06
CA GLY A 9 -5.11 5.09 -2.74
C GLY A 9 -5.14 4.63 -4.19
N LEU A 10 -4.16 3.81 -4.62
CA LEU A 10 -4.07 3.25 -5.98
C LEU A 10 -4.69 1.86 -6.10
N ALA A 11 -5.22 1.30 -5.01
CA ALA A 11 -5.98 0.05 -5.00
C ALA A 11 -7.26 0.22 -4.18
N LEU A 12 -8.24 -0.62 -4.43
CA LEU A 12 -9.52 -0.57 -3.72
C LEU A 12 -9.34 -0.95 -2.24
N PRO A 13 -10.08 -0.30 -1.33
CA PRO A 13 -10.08 -0.67 0.09
C PRO A 13 -10.35 -2.16 0.28
N TYR A 14 -9.59 -2.79 1.19
CA TYR A 14 -9.62 -4.23 1.53
C TYR A 14 -9.10 -5.18 0.46
N SER A 15 -8.75 -4.70 -0.74
CA SER A 15 -8.24 -5.57 -1.82
C SER A 15 -6.87 -6.15 -1.50
N ALA A 16 -6.03 -5.42 -0.78
CA ALA A 16 -4.67 -5.84 -0.44
C ALA A 16 -4.63 -6.96 0.60
N GLY A 17 -5.58 -6.98 1.54
CA GLY A 17 -5.67 -7.99 2.59
C GLY A 17 -6.22 -9.32 2.12
N THR A 18 -7.02 -9.33 1.06
CA THR A 18 -7.68 -10.53 0.56
C THR A 18 -6.66 -11.56 0.05
N PRO A 19 -6.63 -12.79 0.60
CA PRO A 19 -5.69 -13.83 0.17
C PRO A 19 -5.85 -14.20 -1.31
N ALA A 20 -4.72 -14.48 -1.98
CA ALA A 20 -4.69 -14.72 -3.42
C ALA A 20 -5.63 -15.84 -3.93
N PRO A 21 -5.82 -16.98 -3.22
CA PRO A 21 -6.67 -18.07 -3.70
C PRO A 21 -8.17 -17.90 -3.39
N TYR A 22 -8.57 -16.77 -2.79
CA TYR A 22 -9.96 -16.57 -2.40
C TYR A 22 -10.77 -15.91 -3.53
N GLU A 23 -12.00 -16.35 -3.73
CA GLU A 23 -12.92 -15.86 -4.77
C GLU A 23 -13.26 -14.38 -4.63
N GLU A 24 -13.16 -13.83 -3.42
CA GLU A 24 -13.32 -12.40 -3.16
C GLU A 24 -12.36 -11.55 -3.99
N ARG A 25 -11.21 -12.08 -4.41
CA ARG A 25 -10.29 -11.36 -5.29
C ARG A 25 -10.88 -11.08 -6.67
N ASP A 26 -11.69 -11.97 -7.19
CA ASP A 26 -12.35 -11.79 -8.49
C ASP A 26 -13.31 -10.61 -8.47
N LYS A 27 -14.00 -10.41 -7.33
CA LYS A 27 -14.82 -9.23 -7.09
C LYS A 27 -13.97 -7.95 -7.15
N TYR A 28 -12.84 -7.90 -6.45
CA TYR A 28 -11.96 -6.72 -6.48
C TYR A 28 -11.34 -6.49 -7.85
N ALA A 29 -10.97 -7.53 -8.60
CA ALA A 29 -10.47 -7.39 -9.96
C ALA A 29 -11.53 -6.75 -10.88
N LYS A 30 -12.77 -7.20 -10.80
CA LYS A 30 -13.90 -6.65 -11.57
C LYS A 30 -14.21 -5.20 -11.20
N GLU A 31 -14.26 -4.89 -9.90
CA GLU A 31 -14.50 -3.54 -9.42
C GLU A 31 -13.34 -2.57 -9.75
N SER A 32 -12.10 -3.06 -9.74
CA SER A 32 -10.95 -2.26 -10.18
C SER A 32 -11.06 -1.84 -11.65
N GLY A 33 -11.50 -2.75 -12.52
CA GLY A 33 -11.78 -2.42 -13.94
C GLY A 33 -12.85 -1.34 -14.08
N LYS A 34 -13.95 -1.44 -13.32
CA LYS A 34 -14.99 -0.40 -13.30
C LYS A 34 -14.46 0.94 -12.79
N MET A 35 -13.64 0.90 -11.75
CA MET A 35 -13.05 2.12 -11.16
C MET A 35 -12.14 2.83 -12.14
N VAL A 36 -11.29 2.10 -12.88
CA VAL A 36 -10.42 2.68 -13.93
C VAL A 36 -11.25 3.44 -14.96
N MET A 37 -12.39 2.90 -15.40
CA MET A 37 -13.28 3.59 -16.34
C MET A 37 -13.89 4.86 -15.74
N GLN A 38 -14.17 4.87 -14.43
CA GLN A 38 -14.65 6.07 -13.74
C GLN A 38 -13.56 7.13 -13.62
N LEU A 39 -12.33 6.72 -13.29
CA LEU A 39 -11.18 7.63 -13.21
C LEU A 39 -10.91 8.30 -14.56
N LEU A 40 -10.95 7.53 -15.65
CA LEU A 40 -10.82 8.07 -17.01
C LEU A 40 -11.90 9.10 -17.33
N LYS A 41 -13.17 8.80 -17.04
CA LYS A 41 -14.29 9.75 -17.24
C LYS A 41 -14.13 11.04 -16.43
N LYS A 42 -13.60 10.95 -15.23
CA LYS A 42 -13.35 12.08 -14.34
C LYS A 42 -11.99 12.76 -14.58
N GLN A 43 -11.19 12.24 -15.51
CA GLN A 43 -9.83 12.72 -15.81
C GLN A 43 -8.90 12.72 -14.60
N ILE A 44 -9.12 11.84 -13.63
CA ILE A 44 -8.27 11.68 -12.45
C ILE A 44 -7.07 10.81 -12.84
N LYS A 45 -5.86 11.36 -12.67
CA LYS A 45 -4.60 10.70 -12.99
C LYS A 45 -3.97 10.11 -11.72
N PRO A 46 -3.08 9.10 -11.83
CA PRO A 46 -2.35 8.58 -10.68
C PRO A 46 -1.60 9.66 -9.89
N ARG A 47 -1.06 10.69 -10.57
CA ARG A 47 -0.37 11.82 -9.93
C ARG A 47 -1.30 12.74 -9.11
N ASP A 48 -2.60 12.70 -9.34
CA ASP A 48 -3.59 13.44 -8.54
C ASP A 48 -3.89 12.71 -7.22
N ILE A 49 -3.67 11.37 -7.18
CA ILE A 49 -3.88 10.51 -6.02
C ILE A 49 -2.62 10.44 -5.16
N VAL A 50 -1.45 10.30 -5.80
CA VAL A 50 -0.17 10.17 -5.10
C VAL A 50 0.24 11.52 -4.54
N THR A 51 0.12 11.66 -3.23
CA THR A 51 0.56 12.85 -2.48
C THR A 51 1.68 12.47 -1.51
N ARG A 52 2.42 13.46 -0.98
CA ARG A 52 3.39 13.20 0.09
C ARG A 52 2.72 12.49 1.28
N LYS A 53 1.51 12.91 1.66
CA LYS A 53 0.76 12.30 2.76
C LYS A 53 0.39 10.85 2.47
N ALA A 54 0.01 10.52 1.25
CA ALA A 54 -0.25 9.16 0.81
C ALA A 54 1.00 8.27 0.93
N LEU A 55 2.17 8.77 0.56
CA LEU A 55 3.45 8.06 0.72
C LEU A 55 3.82 7.86 2.19
N GLU A 56 3.59 8.86 3.04
CA GLU A 56 3.78 8.75 4.49
C GLU A 56 2.86 7.69 5.10
N ASN A 57 1.58 7.67 4.71
CA ASN A 57 0.63 6.64 5.14
C ASN A 57 1.09 5.23 4.73
N ALA A 58 1.54 5.08 3.49
CA ALA A 58 2.05 3.81 3.00
C ALA A 58 3.29 3.33 3.77
N ALA A 59 4.25 4.22 4.04
CA ALA A 59 5.41 3.90 4.87
C ALA A 59 5.01 3.49 6.31
N THR A 60 4.00 4.17 6.87
CA THR A 60 3.45 3.86 8.20
C THR A 60 2.84 2.46 8.23
N ILE A 61 2.02 2.09 7.24
CA ILE A 61 1.44 0.74 7.16
C ILE A 61 2.51 -0.33 7.06
N VAL A 62 3.55 -0.12 6.22
CA VAL A 62 4.66 -1.07 6.11
C VAL A 62 5.39 -1.24 7.43
N ALA A 63 5.69 -0.15 8.13
CA ALA A 63 6.35 -0.20 9.44
C ALA A 63 5.50 -0.92 10.50
N ALA A 64 4.20 -0.65 10.53
CA ALA A 64 3.27 -1.25 11.48
C ALA A 64 3.05 -2.76 11.25
N THR A 65 3.25 -3.25 10.03
CA THR A 65 2.89 -4.63 9.64
C THR A 65 4.09 -5.56 9.40
N GLY A 66 5.28 -5.23 9.87
CA GLY A 66 6.44 -6.14 9.80
C GLY A 66 7.54 -5.70 8.84
N GLY A 67 7.36 -4.58 8.17
CA GLY A 67 8.35 -3.99 7.29
C GLY A 67 8.53 -4.72 5.96
N SER A 68 9.23 -4.07 5.04
CA SER A 68 9.66 -4.66 3.78
C SER A 68 10.74 -3.80 3.13
N THR A 69 11.83 -4.40 2.70
CA THR A 69 12.88 -3.72 1.92
C THR A 69 12.35 -3.19 0.59
N ASN A 70 11.34 -3.84 0.02
CA ASN A 70 10.68 -3.39 -1.20
C ASN A 70 10.06 -1.98 -1.04
N ALA A 71 9.52 -1.66 0.13
CA ALA A 71 8.98 -0.32 0.39
C ALA A 71 10.07 0.75 0.38
N GLY A 72 11.26 0.43 0.92
CA GLY A 72 12.43 1.33 0.88
C GLY A 72 12.88 1.66 -0.54
N LEU A 73 12.68 0.74 -1.49
CA LEU A 73 12.99 0.95 -2.90
C LEU A 73 11.84 1.65 -3.65
N HIS A 74 10.63 1.13 -3.50
CA HIS A 74 9.52 1.54 -4.37
C HIS A 74 8.85 2.84 -3.94
N LEU A 75 8.78 3.18 -2.65
CA LEU A 75 8.18 4.44 -2.23
C LEU A 75 8.94 5.66 -2.75
N PRO A 76 10.28 5.74 -2.65
CA PRO A 76 11.04 6.81 -3.28
C PRO A 76 10.91 6.83 -4.81
N ALA A 77 10.84 5.67 -5.47
CA ALA A 77 10.65 5.59 -6.92
C ALA A 77 9.29 6.14 -7.36
N ILE A 78 8.21 5.76 -6.66
CA ILE A 78 6.85 6.30 -6.91
C ILE A 78 6.83 7.81 -6.66
N ALA A 79 7.47 8.27 -5.60
CA ALA A 79 7.57 9.69 -5.28
C ALA A 79 8.28 10.47 -6.39
N ASN A 80 9.41 9.95 -6.89
CA ASN A 80 10.16 10.56 -7.99
C ASN A 80 9.29 10.69 -9.25
N GLU A 81 8.58 9.63 -9.64
CA GLU A 81 7.66 9.65 -10.78
C GLU A 81 6.50 10.64 -10.58
N ALA A 82 6.05 10.82 -9.36
CA ALA A 82 5.00 11.79 -9.02
C ALA A 82 5.54 13.24 -8.88
N GLY A 83 6.86 13.45 -8.95
CA GLY A 83 7.49 14.75 -8.73
C GLY A 83 7.48 15.21 -7.26
N ILE A 84 7.42 14.26 -6.33
CA ILE A 84 7.34 14.52 -4.88
C ILE A 84 8.69 14.23 -4.23
N LYS A 85 9.20 15.17 -3.45
CA LYS A 85 10.41 14.95 -2.65
C LYS A 85 10.09 14.02 -1.48
N PHE A 86 10.49 12.77 -1.60
CA PHE A 86 10.35 11.72 -0.58
C PHE A 86 11.42 10.66 -0.81
N ASP A 87 12.30 10.50 0.15
CA ASP A 87 13.49 9.65 0.03
C ASP A 87 13.52 8.54 1.08
N LEU A 88 14.59 7.73 1.03
CA LEU A 88 14.80 6.64 1.97
C LEU A 88 14.91 7.13 3.43
N MET A 89 15.43 8.34 3.64
CA MET A 89 15.54 8.90 5.00
C MET A 89 14.15 9.29 5.55
N ASP A 90 13.23 9.71 4.69
CA ASP A 90 11.83 9.94 5.07
C ASP A 90 11.17 8.62 5.51
N VAL A 91 11.39 7.55 4.75
CA VAL A 91 10.93 6.19 5.13
C VAL A 91 11.50 5.78 6.49
N ALA A 92 12.80 5.94 6.69
CA ALA A 92 13.47 5.57 7.94
C ALA A 92 12.93 6.35 9.14
N LYS A 93 12.69 7.65 8.99
CA LYS A 93 12.08 8.50 10.05
C LYS A 93 10.68 8.02 10.43
N ILE A 94 9.88 7.64 9.43
CA ILE A 94 8.53 7.13 9.65
C ILE A 94 8.59 5.78 10.39
N PHE A 95 9.45 4.88 9.95
CA PHE A 95 9.64 3.58 10.60
C PHE A 95 10.03 3.73 12.07
N LYS A 96 10.95 4.65 12.37
CA LYS A 96 11.42 4.88 13.74
C LYS A 96 10.32 5.33 14.70
N ARG A 97 9.32 6.07 14.23
CA ARG A 97 8.22 6.62 15.05
C ARG A 97 6.96 5.75 15.06
N THR A 98 6.87 4.78 14.15
CA THR A 98 5.66 3.96 13.99
C THR A 98 5.73 2.73 14.89
N PRO A 99 4.73 2.48 15.74
CA PRO A 99 4.68 1.27 16.54
C PRO A 99 4.50 0.03 15.68
N TYR A 100 5.12 -1.08 16.09
CA TYR A 100 4.97 -2.38 15.47
C TYR A 100 3.67 -3.03 15.99
N LEU A 101 2.70 -3.24 15.12
CA LEU A 101 1.37 -3.72 15.48
C LEU A 101 1.10 -5.17 15.07
N ALA A 102 1.54 -5.57 13.88
CA ALA A 102 1.33 -6.90 13.37
C ALA A 102 2.65 -7.57 12.99
N ASP A 103 2.87 -8.78 13.51
CA ASP A 103 4.11 -9.54 13.34
C ASP A 103 4.11 -10.31 12.01
N LEU A 104 3.98 -9.58 10.88
CA LEU A 104 3.87 -10.18 9.56
C LEU A 104 5.23 -10.35 8.87
N LYS A 105 5.33 -11.35 8.02
CA LYS A 105 6.48 -11.55 7.13
C LYS A 105 6.64 -10.36 6.15
N PRO A 106 7.88 -9.97 5.80
CA PRO A 106 9.14 -10.70 6.01
C PRO A 106 9.80 -10.48 7.38
N GLY A 107 9.45 -9.45 8.14
CA GLY A 107 10.08 -9.17 9.43
C GLY A 107 9.57 -10.03 10.60
N GLY A 108 8.35 -10.53 10.49
CA GLY A 108 7.65 -11.29 11.52
C GLY A 108 7.38 -12.75 11.18
N LYS A 109 6.49 -13.37 11.97
CA LYS A 109 6.19 -14.82 11.93
C LYS A 109 5.02 -15.15 11.01
N TYR A 110 3.99 -14.30 11.02
CA TYR A 110 2.69 -14.59 10.41
C TYR A 110 2.64 -14.16 8.94
N VAL A 111 1.71 -14.74 8.19
CA VAL A 111 1.47 -14.35 6.79
C VAL A 111 0.20 -13.50 6.68
N ALA A 112 0.02 -12.82 5.56
CA ALA A 112 -1.14 -11.96 5.34
C ALA A 112 -2.49 -12.69 5.51
N LYS A 113 -2.54 -14.02 5.24
CA LYS A 113 -3.72 -14.85 5.49
C LYS A 113 -4.09 -14.90 6.97
N ASP A 114 -3.10 -14.96 7.87
CA ASP A 114 -3.37 -14.99 9.32
C ASP A 114 -4.02 -13.69 9.76
N MET A 115 -3.56 -12.56 9.22
CA MET A 115 -4.17 -11.24 9.47
C MET A 115 -5.62 -11.18 8.94
N TRP A 116 -5.86 -11.73 7.75
CA TRP A 116 -7.21 -11.81 7.17
C TRP A 116 -8.17 -12.61 8.05
N LEU A 117 -7.70 -13.72 8.62
CA LEU A 117 -8.50 -14.58 9.51
C LEU A 117 -8.74 -13.97 10.89
N ALA A 118 -7.91 -13.03 11.29
CA ALA A 118 -8.06 -12.33 12.57
C ALA A 118 -9.13 -11.22 12.54
N GLY A 119 -9.58 -10.79 11.37
CA GLY A 119 -10.61 -9.76 11.16
C GLY A 119 -10.05 -8.44 10.67
#